data_f682f1ca26a8f3b1072083dc374e5d94
#
_entry.id   f682f1ca26a8f3b1072083dc374e5d94
#
_cell.length_a   1.000
_cell.length_b   1.000
_cell.length_c   1.000
_cell.angle_alpha   90.00
_cell.angle_beta   90.00
_cell.angle_gamma   90.00
#
_symmetry.space_group_name_H-M   'P 1'
#
loop_
_entity.id
_entity.type
_entity.pdbx_description
1 polymer ?
#
loop_
_entity_poly.entity_id
_entity_poly.type
_entity_poly.pdbx_seq_one_letter_code
_entity_poly.pdbx_strand_id
1 'polypeptide(L)'
;MAPKTPDASEIFHALAGNWTLVRDLGEVGQFTGDVTFHAADPDQPNVLRYREEGFLTRPDGKRFDGYREYDFVLHKDPAAIELLFRDPLSFGNRYVLLQFGEEGDAGESGLCARDIHPCGEDFYHHCMIWNGPDHFETKIKITGPKKDHLLHSIYRRAYHPERRDILS
;
A
#
# COMPACT_ATOMS: atom_id res chain seq x y z
N MET A 1 -3.78 30.58 5.02
CA MET A 1 -4.32 29.35 5.65
C MET A 1 -3.52 28.14 5.18
N ALA A 2 -3.07 27.33 6.10
CA ALA A 2 -2.46 26.07 5.73
C ALA A 2 -3.51 25.13 5.10
N PRO A 3 -3.18 24.35 4.06
CA PRO A 3 -4.11 23.39 3.50
C PRO A 3 -4.51 22.37 4.59
N LYS A 4 -5.77 21.97 4.57
CA LYS A 4 -6.28 20.97 5.51
C LYS A 4 -5.58 19.64 5.27
N THR A 5 -5.08 19.03 6.35
CA THR A 5 -4.51 17.68 6.29
C THR A 5 -5.60 16.67 5.92
N PRO A 6 -5.40 15.82 4.92
CA PRO A 6 -6.40 14.82 4.55
C PRO A 6 -6.60 13.80 5.67
N ASP A 7 -7.84 13.39 5.87
CA ASP A 7 -8.19 12.32 6.79
C ASP A 7 -8.19 10.94 6.08
N ALA A 8 -8.41 9.89 6.85
CA ALA A 8 -8.43 8.52 6.32
C ALA A 8 -9.47 8.33 5.22
N SER A 9 -10.64 9.00 5.31
CA SER A 9 -11.68 8.92 4.29
C SER A 9 -11.24 9.55 2.97
N GLU A 10 -10.62 10.72 3.02
CA GLU A 10 -10.10 11.40 1.83
C GLU A 10 -8.99 10.58 1.17
N ILE A 11 -8.08 10.00 1.96
CA ILE A 11 -7.01 9.13 1.47
C ILE A 11 -7.61 7.87 0.82
N PHE A 12 -8.57 7.23 1.50
CA PHE A 12 -9.22 6.02 0.99
C PHE A 12 -9.85 6.25 -0.39
N HIS A 13 -10.62 7.32 -0.54
CA HIS A 13 -11.26 7.64 -1.82
C HIS A 13 -10.24 8.03 -2.90
N ALA A 14 -9.16 8.68 -2.51
CA ALA A 14 -8.09 9.04 -3.45
C ALA A 14 -7.28 7.83 -3.93
N LEU A 15 -7.25 6.73 -3.19
CA LEU A 15 -6.55 5.51 -3.60
C LEU A 15 -7.18 4.83 -4.83
N ALA A 16 -8.49 4.98 -5.04
CA ALA A 16 -9.20 4.30 -6.13
C ALA A 16 -8.57 4.61 -7.50
N GLY A 17 -8.39 3.56 -8.30
CA GLY A 17 -7.82 3.67 -9.65
C GLY A 17 -6.55 2.86 -9.82
N ASN A 18 -5.70 3.29 -10.75
CA ASN A 18 -4.52 2.56 -11.19
C ASN A 18 -3.24 3.26 -10.76
N TRP A 19 -2.25 2.44 -10.37
CA TRP A 19 -0.95 2.88 -9.89
C TRP A 19 0.15 2.03 -10.49
N THR A 20 1.35 2.57 -10.56
CA THR A 20 2.57 1.80 -10.79
C THR A 20 3.28 1.58 -9.46
N LEU A 21 3.94 0.44 -9.33
CA LEU A 21 4.65 0.03 -8.12
C LEU A 21 6.08 -0.35 -8.44
N VAL A 22 7.00 0.22 -7.67
CA VAL A 22 8.39 -0.25 -7.61
C VAL A 22 8.71 -0.53 -6.16
N ARG A 23 9.13 -1.76 -5.86
CA ARG A 23 9.47 -2.20 -4.51
C ARG A 23 10.91 -2.68 -4.46
N ASP A 24 11.68 -2.04 -3.60
CA ASP A 24 13.03 -2.49 -3.28
C ASP A 24 12.97 -3.53 -2.16
N LEU A 25 13.50 -4.73 -2.42
CA LEU A 25 13.59 -5.82 -1.47
C LEU A 25 15.03 -6.06 -0.99
N GLY A 26 15.91 -5.07 -1.14
CA GLY A 26 17.31 -5.19 -0.75
C GLY A 26 18.06 -6.24 -1.57
N GLU A 27 18.74 -7.15 -0.90
CA GLU A 27 19.54 -8.19 -1.54
C GLU A 27 18.73 -9.20 -2.36
N VAL A 28 17.43 -9.32 -2.08
CA VAL A 28 16.53 -10.23 -2.81
C VAL A 28 16.26 -9.75 -4.24
N GLY A 29 16.18 -8.45 -4.44
CA GLY A 29 15.94 -7.86 -5.75
C GLY A 29 14.94 -6.73 -5.73
N GLN A 30 14.26 -6.54 -6.86
CA GLN A 30 13.29 -5.47 -7.06
C GLN A 30 12.02 -6.02 -7.69
N PHE A 31 10.88 -5.65 -7.12
CA PHE A 31 9.57 -5.95 -7.71
C PHE A 31 9.07 -4.73 -8.47
N THR A 32 8.57 -4.95 -9.67
CA THR A 32 7.96 -3.92 -10.50
C THR A 32 6.59 -4.42 -10.96
N GLY A 33 5.57 -3.61 -10.83
CA GLY A 33 4.23 -4.03 -11.21
C GLY A 33 3.22 -2.91 -11.33
N ASP A 34 2.01 -3.32 -11.64
CA ASP A 34 0.83 -2.47 -11.68
C ASP A 34 -0.07 -2.78 -10.50
N VAL A 35 -0.74 -1.75 -10.01
CA VAL A 35 -1.65 -1.85 -8.86
C VAL A 35 -2.99 -1.25 -9.24
N THR A 36 -4.06 -1.95 -8.85
CA THR A 36 -5.42 -1.44 -8.96
C THR A 36 -6.07 -1.40 -7.58
N PHE A 37 -6.80 -0.33 -7.32
CA PHE A 37 -7.75 -0.24 -6.21
C PHE A 37 -9.13 -0.08 -6.83
N HIS A 38 -10.02 -1.03 -6.60
CA HIS A 38 -11.37 -0.99 -7.15
C HIS A 38 -12.40 -1.49 -6.14
N ALA A 39 -13.63 -0.99 -6.26
CA ALA A 39 -14.76 -1.49 -5.49
C ALA A 39 -15.16 -2.86 -6.05
N ALA A 40 -14.90 -3.93 -5.28
CA ALA A 40 -15.21 -5.29 -5.71
C ALA A 40 -16.69 -5.64 -5.51
N ASP A 41 -17.36 -4.97 -4.57
CA ASP A 41 -18.76 -5.18 -4.23
C ASP A 41 -19.46 -3.82 -4.13
N PRO A 42 -20.44 -3.53 -5.02
CA PRO A 42 -21.17 -2.26 -4.98
C PRO A 42 -21.99 -2.07 -3.69
N ASP A 43 -22.31 -3.14 -2.97
CA ASP A 43 -23.02 -3.06 -1.69
C ASP A 43 -22.06 -2.73 -0.52
N GLN A 44 -20.75 -2.73 -0.76
CA GLN A 44 -19.73 -2.40 0.22
C GLN A 44 -18.83 -1.25 -0.27
N PRO A 45 -19.35 -0.01 -0.32
CA PRO A 45 -18.58 1.14 -0.83
C PRO A 45 -17.39 1.53 0.05
N ASN A 46 -17.35 1.02 1.27
CA ASN A 46 -16.23 1.22 2.21
C ASN A 46 -15.10 0.20 2.05
N VAL A 47 -15.14 -0.64 1.01
CA VAL A 47 -14.11 -1.64 0.73
C VAL A 47 -13.53 -1.43 -0.66
N LEU A 48 -12.21 -1.25 -0.75
CA LEU A 48 -11.46 -1.26 -2.00
C LEU A 48 -10.59 -2.51 -2.06
N ARG A 49 -10.67 -3.24 -3.16
CA ARG A 49 -9.75 -4.33 -3.43
C ARG A 49 -8.47 -3.80 -4.02
N TYR A 50 -7.37 -4.06 -3.32
CA TYR A 50 -6.01 -3.84 -3.79
C TYR A 50 -5.52 -5.08 -4.50
N ARG A 51 -5.01 -4.93 -5.71
CA ARG A 51 -4.32 -5.99 -6.44
C ARG A 51 -3.05 -5.46 -7.06
N GLU A 52 -1.93 -6.05 -6.69
CA GLU A 52 -0.65 -5.83 -7.37
C GLU A 52 -0.33 -7.04 -8.25
N GLU A 53 0.24 -6.77 -9.42
CA GLU A 53 0.64 -7.78 -10.38
C GLU A 53 1.89 -7.32 -11.10
N GLY A 54 2.89 -8.19 -11.17
CA GLY A 54 4.17 -7.81 -11.77
C GLY A 54 5.20 -8.92 -11.67
N PHE A 55 6.45 -8.51 -11.60
CA PHE A 55 7.55 -9.47 -11.52
C PHE A 55 8.67 -8.99 -10.60
N LEU A 56 9.27 -9.97 -9.93
CA LEU A 56 10.48 -9.80 -9.16
C LEU A 56 11.68 -10.04 -10.08
N THR A 57 12.61 -9.10 -10.12
CA THR A 57 13.91 -9.27 -10.78
C THR A 57 14.98 -9.45 -9.71
N ARG A 58 15.66 -10.58 -9.72
CA ARG A 58 16.77 -10.89 -8.82
C ARG A 58 18.06 -10.27 -9.32
N PRO A 59 19.09 -10.14 -8.46
CA PRO A 59 20.40 -9.63 -8.87
C PRO A 59 21.07 -10.42 -10.00
N ASP A 60 20.76 -11.72 -10.13
CA ASP A 60 21.24 -12.57 -11.23
C ASP A 60 20.46 -12.38 -12.54
N GLY A 61 19.46 -11.47 -12.58
CA GLY A 61 18.63 -11.18 -13.73
C GLY A 61 17.43 -12.09 -13.92
N LYS A 62 17.29 -13.11 -13.09
CA LYS A 62 16.10 -14.01 -13.15
C LYS A 62 14.86 -13.26 -12.71
N ARG A 63 13.73 -13.53 -13.39
CA ARG A 63 12.43 -12.93 -13.13
C ARG A 63 11.42 -13.97 -12.68
N PHE A 64 10.58 -13.56 -11.74
CA PHE A 64 9.49 -14.38 -11.21
C PHE A 64 8.22 -13.56 -11.20
N ASP A 65 7.19 -14.04 -11.86
CA ASP A 65 5.88 -13.40 -11.84
C ASP A 65 5.23 -13.55 -10.45
N GLY A 66 4.49 -12.54 -10.03
CA GLY A 66 3.79 -12.57 -8.77
C GLY A 66 2.62 -11.63 -8.73
N TYR A 67 1.69 -11.93 -7.84
CA TYR A 67 0.57 -11.05 -7.54
C TYR A 67 0.23 -11.14 -6.05
N ARG A 68 -0.47 -10.12 -5.56
CA ARG A 68 -0.98 -10.08 -4.19
C ARG A 68 -2.23 -9.24 -4.13
N GLU A 69 -3.14 -9.65 -3.27
CA GLU A 69 -4.38 -8.93 -3.03
C GLU A 69 -4.60 -8.67 -1.54
N TYR A 70 -5.20 -7.50 -1.26
CA TYR A 70 -5.73 -7.13 0.04
C TYR A 70 -7.10 -6.49 -0.13
N ASP A 71 -7.91 -6.50 0.92
CA ASP A 71 -9.05 -5.59 1.02
C ASP A 71 -8.66 -4.43 1.94
N PHE A 72 -8.88 -3.20 1.45
CA PHE A 72 -8.73 -1.98 2.21
C PHE A 72 -10.11 -1.57 2.67
N VAL A 73 -10.34 -1.51 3.97
CA VAL A 73 -11.64 -1.23 4.58
C VAL A 73 -11.60 0.10 5.30
N LEU A 74 -12.48 1.02 4.91
CA LEU A 74 -12.60 2.32 5.57
C LEU A 74 -13.49 2.21 6.79
N HIS A 75 -12.94 2.60 7.95
CA HIS A 75 -13.68 2.83 9.18
C HIS A 75 -13.80 4.33 9.43
N LYS A 76 -14.96 4.79 9.91
CA LYS A 76 -15.24 6.23 10.08
C LYS A 76 -15.13 6.72 11.51
N ASP A 77 -15.32 5.84 12.50
CA ASP A 77 -15.32 6.23 13.91
C ASP A 77 -14.69 5.13 14.77
N PRO A 78 -13.41 5.24 15.15
CA PRO A 78 -12.44 6.23 14.68
C PRO A 78 -12.03 6.05 13.23
N ALA A 79 -11.65 7.13 12.55
CA ALA A 79 -11.26 7.10 11.15
C ALA A 79 -9.96 6.31 10.96
N ALA A 80 -10.03 5.24 10.15
CA ALA A 80 -8.90 4.35 9.90
C ALA A 80 -9.10 3.57 8.61
N ILE A 81 -8.00 3.08 8.05
CA ILE A 81 -8.02 2.12 6.94
C ILE A 81 -7.45 0.80 7.44
N GLU A 82 -8.26 -0.24 7.41
CA GLU A 82 -7.86 -1.59 7.79
C GLU A 82 -7.49 -2.37 6.54
N LEU A 83 -6.34 -3.04 6.55
CA LEU A 83 -5.92 -3.95 5.49
C LEU A 83 -6.18 -5.39 5.92
N LEU A 84 -6.95 -6.12 5.12
CA LEU A 84 -7.28 -7.52 5.35
C LEU A 84 -6.60 -8.41 4.32
N PHE A 85 -6.06 -9.53 4.78
CA PHE A 85 -5.47 -10.53 3.89
C PHE A 85 -6.52 -11.20 3.00
N ARG A 86 -6.10 -11.56 1.79
CA ARG A 86 -6.93 -12.33 0.86
C ARG A 86 -6.33 -13.68 0.46
N ASP A 87 -5.11 -13.97 0.89
CA ASP A 87 -4.51 -15.28 0.65
C ASP A 87 -5.29 -16.39 1.39
N PRO A 88 -5.32 -17.63 0.86
CA PRO A 88 -6.18 -18.69 1.40
C PRO A 88 -5.96 -19.03 2.88
N LEU A 89 -4.73 -18.91 3.36
CA LEU A 89 -4.40 -19.27 4.76
C LEU A 89 -4.78 -18.19 5.76
N SER A 90 -4.85 -16.94 5.35
CA SER A 90 -5.07 -15.78 6.24
C SER A 90 -6.31 -14.97 5.87
N PHE A 91 -7.14 -15.49 4.97
CA PHE A 91 -8.28 -14.78 4.39
C PHE A 91 -9.17 -14.12 5.46
N GLY A 92 -9.38 -12.81 5.31
CA GLY A 92 -10.21 -12.02 6.21
C GLY A 92 -9.55 -11.59 7.51
N ASN A 93 -8.34 -12.06 7.79
CA ASN A 93 -7.60 -11.62 8.97
C ASN A 93 -6.99 -10.24 8.74
N ARG A 94 -6.91 -9.45 9.82
CA ARG A 94 -6.25 -8.13 9.75
C ARG A 94 -4.75 -8.29 9.53
N TYR A 95 -4.23 -7.54 8.55
CA TYR A 95 -2.82 -7.29 8.43
C TYR A 95 -2.41 -6.10 9.30
N VAL A 96 -2.92 -4.91 9.02
CA VAL A 96 -2.65 -3.68 9.79
C VAL A 96 -3.88 -2.79 9.82
N LEU A 97 -3.93 -1.91 10.83
CA LEU A 97 -4.91 -0.84 10.95
C LEU A 97 -4.17 0.50 10.88
N LEU A 98 -4.43 1.28 9.84
CA LEU A 98 -3.74 2.52 9.57
C LEU A 98 -4.58 3.72 10.02
N GLN A 99 -4.09 4.44 11.02
CA GLN A 99 -4.69 5.68 11.51
C GLN A 99 -3.77 6.83 11.12
N PHE A 100 -4.26 7.74 10.29
CA PHE A 100 -3.52 8.90 9.84
C PHE A 100 -3.79 10.08 10.79
N GLY A 101 -2.77 10.76 11.23
CA GLY A 101 -2.91 11.89 12.16
C GLY A 101 -1.61 12.34 12.77
N GLU A 102 -0.54 11.64 12.55
CA GLU A 102 0.79 12.00 13.01
C GLU A 102 1.62 12.51 11.85
N GLU A 103 2.40 13.57 12.10
CA GLU A 103 3.43 13.95 11.14
C GLU A 103 4.46 12.85 11.06
N GLY A 104 5.05 12.68 9.87
CA GLY A 104 6.13 11.73 9.67
C GLY A 104 7.31 11.99 10.59
N ASP A 105 8.10 10.97 10.84
CA ASP A 105 9.37 11.11 11.54
C ASP A 105 10.29 12.10 10.81
N ALA A 106 11.25 12.65 11.52
CA ALA A 106 12.23 13.57 10.95
C ALA A 106 12.89 12.98 9.72
N GLY A 107 12.70 13.62 8.56
CA GLY A 107 13.21 13.17 7.26
C GLY A 107 12.17 12.52 6.35
N GLU A 108 10.95 12.26 6.82
CA GLU A 108 9.84 11.80 5.99
C GLU A 108 8.96 12.99 5.60
N SER A 109 8.71 13.12 4.28
CA SER A 109 7.72 14.06 3.77
C SER A 109 6.37 13.36 3.67
N GLY A 110 5.30 14.02 4.13
CA GLY A 110 3.96 13.48 4.00
C GLY A 110 3.36 13.01 5.32
N LEU A 111 2.11 12.58 5.24
CA LEU A 111 1.32 12.12 6.36
C LEU A 111 1.51 10.62 6.55
N CYS A 112 1.85 10.20 7.76
CA CYS A 112 2.19 8.80 8.05
C CYS A 112 1.10 8.09 8.86
N ALA A 113 0.96 6.80 8.62
CA ALA A 113 0.23 5.86 9.45
C ALA A 113 1.08 4.63 9.68
N ARG A 114 1.15 4.16 10.93
CA ARG A 114 1.98 3.03 11.34
C ARG A 114 1.18 2.00 12.09
N ASP A 115 1.53 0.74 11.89
CA ASP A 115 1.04 -0.37 12.71
C ASP A 115 2.06 -1.51 12.66
N ILE A 116 1.95 -2.43 13.61
CA ILE A 116 2.83 -3.60 13.73
C ILE A 116 1.99 -4.85 13.59
N HIS A 117 2.37 -5.72 12.66
CA HIS A 117 1.73 -7.02 12.48
C HIS A 117 2.65 -8.13 13.00
N PRO A 118 2.27 -8.84 14.07
CA PRO A 118 3.01 -10.02 14.51
C PRO A 118 2.70 -11.21 13.59
N CYS A 119 3.76 -11.93 13.19
CA CYS A 119 3.65 -13.12 12.34
C CYS A 119 4.63 -14.17 12.86
N GLY A 120 4.14 -15.10 13.70
CA GLY A 120 4.99 -16.04 14.41
C GLY A 120 5.96 -15.31 15.35
N GLU A 121 7.27 -15.52 15.15
CA GLU A 121 8.33 -14.82 15.90
C GLU A 121 8.76 -13.50 15.23
N ASP A 122 8.19 -13.16 14.06
CA ASP A 122 8.55 -11.99 13.31
C ASP A 122 7.55 -10.85 13.53
N PHE A 123 8.03 -9.62 13.37
CA PHE A 123 7.21 -8.41 13.45
C PHE A 123 7.35 -7.61 12.15
N TYR A 124 6.22 -7.26 11.57
CA TYR A 124 6.14 -6.44 10.37
C TYR A 124 5.75 -5.03 10.80
N HIS A 125 6.73 -4.14 10.81
CA HIS A 125 6.54 -2.72 11.13
C HIS A 125 6.14 -2.00 9.85
N HIS A 126 4.84 -1.79 9.67
CA HIS A 126 4.29 -1.18 8.47
C HIS A 126 4.14 0.32 8.65
N CYS A 127 4.66 1.09 7.70
CA CYS A 127 4.48 2.54 7.64
C CYS A 127 4.00 2.91 6.25
N MET A 128 2.83 3.55 6.17
CA MET A 128 2.32 4.14 4.93
C MET A 128 2.51 5.64 4.98
N ILE A 129 3.12 6.21 3.93
CA ILE A 129 3.42 7.63 3.80
C ILE A 129 2.61 8.18 2.63
N TRP A 130 1.62 9.01 2.94
CA TRP A 130 0.76 9.64 1.94
C TRP A 130 1.34 11.00 1.55
N ASN A 131 1.77 11.14 0.30
CA ASN A 131 2.36 12.37 -0.24
C ASN A 131 1.38 13.17 -1.10
N GLY A 132 0.20 12.64 -1.35
CA GLY A 132 -0.83 13.27 -2.16
C GLY A 132 -1.53 12.27 -3.09
N PRO A 133 -2.47 12.74 -3.93
CA PRO A 133 -3.30 11.84 -4.74
C PRO A 133 -2.55 11.11 -5.86
N ASP A 134 -1.30 11.48 -6.14
CA ASP A 134 -0.51 10.89 -7.21
C ASP A 134 0.71 10.11 -6.72
N HIS A 135 0.99 10.12 -5.41
CA HIS A 135 2.19 9.50 -4.86
C HIS A 135 2.00 9.08 -3.41
N PHE A 136 2.27 7.83 -3.11
CA PHE A 136 2.44 7.36 -1.74
C PHE A 136 3.51 6.28 -1.67
N GLU A 137 3.97 6.00 -0.47
CA GLU A 137 5.01 5.00 -0.23
C GLU A 137 4.62 4.11 0.93
N THR A 138 5.17 2.90 0.95
CA THR A 138 5.14 2.04 2.14
C THR A 138 6.56 1.62 2.48
N LYS A 139 6.86 1.60 3.78
CA LYS A 139 8.08 1.03 4.32
C LYS A 139 7.67 -0.05 5.31
N ILE A 140 8.14 -1.26 5.08
CA ILE A 140 7.85 -2.40 5.95
C ILE A 140 9.17 -2.94 6.45
N LYS A 141 9.44 -2.76 7.75
CA LYS A 141 10.60 -3.35 8.40
C LYS A 141 10.19 -4.66 9.04
N ILE A 142 10.83 -5.74 8.60
CA ILE A 142 10.59 -7.08 9.13
C ILE A 142 11.72 -7.40 10.09
N THR A 143 11.39 -7.60 11.37
CA THR A 143 12.35 -7.98 12.41
C THR A 143 11.98 -9.33 13.00
N GLY A 144 12.98 -10.12 13.38
CA GLY A 144 12.77 -11.43 13.99
C GLY A 144 14.11 -12.05 14.35
N PRO A 145 14.11 -13.28 14.95
CA PRO A 145 15.36 -13.93 15.35
C PRO A 145 16.33 -14.19 14.19
N LYS A 146 15.80 -14.31 12.97
CA LYS A 146 16.58 -14.60 11.75
C LYS A 146 16.34 -13.61 10.61
N LYS A 147 15.59 -12.53 10.86
CA LYS A 147 15.18 -11.57 9.84
C LYS A 147 15.46 -10.14 10.27
N ASP A 148 16.02 -9.38 9.36
CA ASP A 148 16.16 -7.92 9.46
C ASP A 148 16.11 -7.37 8.03
N HIS A 149 14.91 -7.13 7.52
CA HIS A 149 14.67 -6.70 6.15
C HIS A 149 13.90 -5.40 6.10
N LEU A 150 14.18 -4.58 5.12
CA LEU A 150 13.39 -3.40 4.82
C LEU A 150 12.85 -3.52 3.40
N LEU A 151 11.52 -3.43 3.27
CA LEU A 151 10.82 -3.37 1.99
C LEU A 151 10.33 -1.94 1.79
N HIS A 152 10.81 -1.30 0.74
CA HIS A 152 10.42 0.07 0.41
C HIS A 152 9.68 0.09 -0.92
N SER A 153 8.41 0.47 -0.90
CA SER A 153 7.55 0.52 -2.07
C SER A 153 7.18 1.95 -2.40
N ILE A 154 7.31 2.30 -3.68
CA ILE A 154 6.91 3.61 -4.22
C ILE A 154 5.76 3.38 -5.19
N TYR A 155 4.65 4.05 -4.91
CA TYR A 155 3.44 4.00 -5.72
C TYR A 155 3.23 5.34 -6.40
N ARG A 156 3.05 5.34 -7.72
CA ARG A 156 2.76 6.53 -8.51
C ARG A 156 1.47 6.33 -9.29
N ARG A 157 0.65 7.38 -9.37
CA ARG A 157 -0.60 7.31 -10.14
C ARG A 157 -0.29 6.97 -11.60
N ALA A 158 -0.95 5.94 -12.13
CA ALA A 158 -0.86 5.59 -13.53
C ALA A 158 -1.89 6.38 -14.34
N TYR A 159 -1.43 7.07 -15.37
CA TYR A 159 -2.30 7.76 -16.32
C TYR A 159 -2.41 6.91 -17.58
N HIS A 160 -3.65 6.50 -17.93
CA HIS A 160 -3.88 5.78 -19.17
C HIS A 160 -3.78 6.75 -20.36
N PRO A 161 -2.89 6.47 -21.33
CA PRO A 161 -2.78 7.32 -22.53
C PRO A 161 -4.10 7.45 -23.29
N GLU A 162 -4.95 6.43 -23.25
CA GLU A 162 -6.25 6.38 -23.92
C GLU A 162 -7.23 7.43 -23.42
N ARG A 163 -7.09 7.93 -22.20
CA ARG A 163 -7.93 9.02 -21.69
C ARG A 163 -7.57 10.41 -22.25
N ARG A 164 -6.37 10.57 -22.80
CA ARG A 164 -5.95 11.81 -23.43
C ARG A 164 -6.60 12.01 -24.81
N ASP A 165 -6.85 10.91 -25.52
CA ASP A 165 -7.42 10.94 -26.86
C ASP A 165 -8.93 11.21 -26.86
N ILE A 166 -9.62 10.97 -25.73
CA ILE A 166 -11.05 11.19 -25.58
C ILE A 166 -11.37 12.65 -25.18
N LEU A 167 -10.40 13.39 -24.67
CA LEU A 167 -10.55 14.76 -24.17
C LEU A 167 -9.93 15.81 -25.10
N SER A 168 -9.35 15.41 -26.20
CA SER A 168 -8.79 16.31 -27.23
C SER A 168 -9.77 16.57 -28.37
#